data_e34c98d55a03b3309c6025d9f85ae193
#
_entry.id   e34c98d55a03b3309c6025d9f85ae193
#
_cell.length_a   1.000
_cell.length_b   1.000
_cell.length_c   1.000
_cell.angle_alpha   90.00
_cell.angle_beta   90.00
_cell.angle_gamma   90.00
#
_symmetry.space_group_name_H-M   'P 1'
#
loop_
_entity.id
_entity.type
_entity.pdbx_description
1 polymer ?
#
loop_
_entity_poly.entity_id
_entity_poly.type
_entity_poly.pdbx_seq_one_letter_code
_entity_poly.pdbx_strand_id
1 'polypeptide(L)'
;MEAVGYDLYVKMLGQAIARAKGEPIQRDKSECLVDLRVDAFIPEKYIPDGAGRIEAYKRIAAIQTPEDAADVLDELIDRYGDPPPSVSDLVNVSLVRVQAAAVGVYEVTQKKDTLVLNLETLELAMIRGLLQAFNGRVTAGAGSKPYLSVVLQPDEKPLELLQSILKAMDAILNNKEPNQ
;
A
#
# COMPACT_ATOMS: atom_id res chain seq x y z
N MET A 1 -5.71 -16.83 -11.29
CA MET A 1 -5.50 -16.47 -9.88
C MET A 1 -4.12 -16.96 -9.48
N GLU A 2 -3.10 -16.22 -9.88
CA GLU A 2 -1.73 -16.59 -9.56
C GLU A 2 -0.94 -15.34 -9.24
N ALA A 3 -0.24 -15.47 -8.14
CA ALA A 3 0.91 -14.72 -7.76
C ALA A 3 0.69 -13.38 -7.02
N VAL A 4 0.06 -13.43 -5.92
CA VAL A 4 0.57 -12.72 -4.76
C VAL A 4 1.90 -13.38 -4.44
N GLY A 5 3.03 -12.65 -4.41
CA GLY A 5 4.35 -13.25 -4.23
C GLY A 5 4.38 -14.21 -3.04
N TYR A 6 5.10 -15.31 -3.16
CA TYR A 6 5.12 -16.41 -2.19
C TYR A 6 5.31 -15.93 -0.73
N ASP A 7 6.16 -14.93 -0.51
CA ASP A 7 6.41 -14.37 0.83
C ASP A 7 5.21 -13.57 1.36
N LEU A 8 4.50 -12.85 0.50
CA LEU A 8 3.27 -12.16 0.86
C LEU A 8 2.15 -13.16 1.15
N TYR A 9 2.07 -14.24 0.36
CA TYR A 9 1.13 -15.34 0.60
C TYR A 9 1.42 -16.05 1.92
N VAL A 10 2.67 -16.39 2.21
CA VAL A 10 3.09 -17.04 3.47
C VAL A 10 2.83 -16.11 4.66
N LYS A 11 3.10 -14.80 4.53
CA LYS A 11 2.82 -13.79 5.56
C LYS A 11 1.32 -13.63 5.81
N MET A 12 0.50 -13.58 4.74
CA MET A 12 -0.96 -13.52 4.85
C MET A 12 -1.54 -14.81 5.45
N LEU A 13 -1.02 -15.97 5.07
CA LEU A 13 -1.42 -17.27 5.63
C LEU A 13 -1.06 -17.35 7.12
N GLY A 14 0.13 -16.91 7.51
CA GLY A 14 0.56 -16.81 8.91
C GLY A 14 -0.35 -15.92 9.75
N GLN A 15 -0.73 -14.75 9.21
CA GLN A 15 -1.69 -13.83 9.88
C GLN A 15 -3.11 -14.41 9.95
N ALA A 16 -3.57 -15.11 8.91
CA ALA A 16 -4.86 -15.77 8.92
C ALA A 16 -4.93 -16.90 9.95
N ILE A 17 -3.86 -17.68 10.08
CA ILE A 17 -3.73 -18.74 11.09
C ILE A 17 -3.69 -18.15 12.51
N ALA A 18 -2.94 -17.08 12.73
CA ALA A 18 -2.88 -16.38 14.01
C ALA A 18 -4.26 -15.80 14.40
N ARG A 19 -5.01 -15.21 13.44
CA ARG A 19 -6.39 -14.77 13.63
C ARG A 19 -7.32 -15.92 14.02
N ALA A 20 -7.19 -17.07 13.35
CA ALA A 20 -8.00 -18.26 13.63
C ALA A 20 -7.71 -18.88 15.01
N LYS A 21 -6.49 -18.74 15.50
CA LYS A 21 -6.04 -19.22 16.82
C LYS A 21 -6.29 -18.23 17.95
N GLY A 22 -6.75 -16.99 17.65
CA GLY A 22 -6.90 -15.92 18.66
C GLY A 22 -5.57 -15.43 19.25
N GLU A 23 -4.45 -15.73 18.61
CA GLU A 23 -3.14 -15.24 19.01
C GLU A 23 -3.00 -13.75 18.66
N PRO A 24 -2.40 -12.92 19.54
CA PRO A 24 -2.13 -11.54 19.20
C PRO A 24 -1.18 -11.50 18.00
N ILE A 25 -1.67 -10.94 16.90
CA ILE A 25 -0.83 -10.72 15.71
C ILE A 25 0.22 -9.69 16.13
N GLN A 26 1.49 -10.11 16.22
CA GLN A 26 2.59 -9.15 16.26
C GLN A 26 2.59 -8.42 14.90
N ARG A 27 1.98 -7.24 14.88
CA ARG A 27 2.02 -6.37 13.72
C ARG A 27 3.45 -5.84 13.61
N ASP A 28 4.09 -6.17 12.52
CA ASP A 28 5.30 -5.45 12.13
C ASP A 28 4.84 -4.01 11.80
N LYS A 29 5.18 -3.06 12.69
CA LYS A 29 4.77 -1.66 12.53
C LYS A 29 5.40 -0.98 11.32
N SER A 30 6.33 -1.64 10.68
CA SER A 30 7.02 -1.14 9.48
C SER A 30 6.24 -1.36 8.19
N GLU A 31 5.14 -2.12 8.20
CA GLU A 31 4.39 -2.46 7.00
C GLU A 31 2.87 -2.36 7.20
N CYS A 32 2.20 -1.83 6.17
CA CYS A 32 0.75 -1.79 6.06
C CYS A 32 0.23 -2.97 5.24
N LEU A 33 -0.87 -3.59 5.65
CA LEU A 33 -1.58 -4.55 4.81
C LEU A 33 -2.39 -3.78 3.75
N VAL A 34 -2.14 -4.06 2.47
CA VAL A 34 -2.84 -3.41 1.35
C VAL A 34 -3.60 -4.46 0.55
N ASP A 35 -4.93 -4.34 0.53
CA ASP A 35 -5.85 -5.18 -0.26
C ASP A 35 -6.65 -4.29 -1.21
N LEU A 36 -6.14 -4.16 -2.43
CA LEU A 36 -6.72 -3.38 -3.52
C LEU A 36 -7.04 -4.27 -4.72
N ARG A 37 -8.05 -3.88 -5.48
CA ARG A 37 -8.37 -4.49 -6.77
C ARG A 37 -7.45 -3.93 -7.86
N VAL A 38 -6.22 -4.42 -7.89
CA VAL A 38 -5.16 -4.03 -8.82
C VAL A 38 -4.52 -5.30 -9.39
N ASP A 39 -4.26 -5.31 -10.67
CA ASP A 39 -3.47 -6.36 -11.32
C ASP A 39 -1.99 -6.13 -11.06
N ALA A 40 -1.48 -6.63 -9.93
CA ALA A 40 -0.11 -6.45 -9.47
C ALA A 40 0.62 -7.80 -9.44
N PHE A 41 1.27 -8.16 -10.54
CA PHE A 41 1.99 -9.43 -10.68
C PHE A 41 3.05 -9.36 -11.79
N ILE A 42 3.98 -10.31 -11.80
CA ILE A 42 5.00 -10.45 -12.84
C ILE A 42 4.52 -11.51 -13.84
N PRO A 43 4.15 -11.12 -15.08
CA PRO A 43 3.73 -12.07 -16.11
C PRO A 43 4.89 -12.98 -16.54
N GLU A 44 4.56 -14.24 -16.85
CA GLU A 44 5.54 -15.20 -17.38
C GLU A 44 6.16 -14.76 -18.73
N LYS A 45 5.40 -13.99 -19.51
CA LYS A 45 5.91 -13.39 -20.76
C LYS A 45 6.99 -12.33 -20.52
N TYR A 46 6.96 -11.66 -19.35
CA TYR A 46 7.94 -10.63 -19.02
C TYR A 46 9.21 -11.24 -18.42
N ILE A 47 9.07 -12.15 -17.45
CA ILE A 47 10.18 -12.92 -16.91
C ILE A 47 9.85 -14.41 -17.08
N PRO A 48 10.33 -15.07 -18.17
CA PRO A 48 10.00 -16.48 -18.43
C PRO A 48 10.60 -17.45 -17.42
N ASP A 49 11.77 -17.13 -16.88
CA ASP A 49 12.45 -17.96 -15.89
C ASP A 49 11.80 -17.86 -14.51
N GLY A 50 11.38 -19.00 -13.94
CA GLY A 50 10.73 -19.07 -12.64
C GLY A 50 11.63 -18.59 -11.49
N ALA A 51 12.94 -18.91 -11.54
CA ALA A 51 13.89 -18.46 -10.52
C ALA A 51 14.07 -16.93 -10.57
N GLY A 52 14.18 -16.36 -11.78
CA GLY A 52 14.26 -14.93 -12.00
C GLY A 52 13.00 -14.20 -11.51
N ARG A 53 11.79 -14.78 -11.70
CA ARG A 53 10.56 -14.21 -11.15
C ARG A 53 10.57 -14.18 -9.62
N ILE A 54 10.99 -15.25 -8.98
CA ILE A 54 11.09 -15.32 -7.50
C ILE A 54 12.07 -14.26 -6.99
N GLU A 55 13.22 -14.11 -7.64
CA GLU A 55 14.21 -13.08 -7.30
C GLU A 55 13.61 -11.67 -7.43
N ALA A 56 12.95 -11.37 -8.55
CA ALA A 56 12.29 -10.09 -8.78
C ALA A 56 11.20 -9.80 -7.72
N TYR A 57 10.37 -10.80 -7.35
CA TYR A 57 9.40 -10.63 -6.27
C TYR A 57 10.07 -10.30 -4.93
N LYS A 58 11.19 -10.95 -4.59
CA LYS A 58 11.95 -10.66 -3.36
C LYS A 58 12.51 -9.24 -3.36
N ARG A 59 13.06 -8.80 -4.49
CA ARG A 59 13.57 -7.43 -4.64
C ARG A 59 12.45 -6.40 -4.47
N ILE A 60 11.31 -6.61 -5.12
CA ILE A 60 10.14 -5.72 -4.99
C ILE A 60 9.62 -5.72 -3.54
N ALA A 61 9.54 -6.87 -2.88
CA ALA A 61 9.11 -6.96 -1.50
C ALA A 61 10.05 -6.27 -0.49
N ALA A 62 11.31 -6.08 -0.86
CA ALA A 62 12.32 -5.42 -0.03
C ALA A 62 12.33 -3.89 -0.16
N ILE A 63 11.51 -3.29 -1.03
CA ILE A 63 11.40 -1.84 -1.21
C ILE A 63 11.00 -1.16 0.09
N GLN A 64 11.77 -0.16 0.52
CA GLN A 64 11.52 0.64 1.71
C GLN A 64 11.44 2.14 1.39
N THR A 65 12.01 2.58 0.27
CA THR A 65 12.08 3.99 -0.14
C THR A 65 11.64 4.17 -1.59
N PRO A 66 11.30 5.39 -2.01
CA PRO A 66 11.07 5.70 -3.42
C PRO A 66 12.31 5.44 -4.31
N GLU A 67 13.51 5.63 -3.74
CA GLU A 67 14.77 5.36 -4.42
C GLU A 67 14.93 3.86 -4.68
N ASP A 68 14.64 3.01 -3.70
CA ASP A 68 14.64 1.55 -3.90
C ASP A 68 13.67 1.13 -5.01
N ALA A 69 12.50 1.75 -5.07
CA ALA A 69 11.52 1.46 -6.11
C ALA A 69 12.01 1.85 -7.50
N ALA A 70 12.71 2.99 -7.62
CA ALA A 70 13.34 3.41 -8.87
C ALA A 70 14.47 2.45 -9.28
N ASP A 71 15.35 2.09 -8.37
CA ASP A 71 16.47 1.16 -8.61
C ASP A 71 15.97 -0.22 -9.06
N VAL A 72 14.90 -0.71 -8.44
CA VAL A 72 14.27 -1.99 -8.83
C VAL A 72 13.66 -1.90 -10.23
N LEU A 73 13.00 -0.80 -10.57
CA LEU A 73 12.46 -0.60 -11.93
C LEU A 73 13.57 -0.51 -12.96
N ASP A 74 14.64 0.23 -12.70
CA ASP A 74 15.79 0.36 -13.58
C ASP A 74 16.48 -0.99 -13.81
N GLU A 75 16.66 -1.81 -12.76
CA GLU A 75 17.18 -3.17 -12.89
C GLU A 75 16.28 -4.07 -13.74
N LEU A 76 14.96 -3.97 -13.56
CA LEU A 76 14.01 -4.75 -14.37
C LEU A 76 14.03 -4.34 -15.83
N ILE A 77 14.14 -3.04 -16.11
CA ILE A 77 14.27 -2.50 -17.49
C ILE A 77 15.57 -3.01 -18.14
N ASP A 78 16.68 -2.92 -17.43
CA ASP A 78 18.00 -3.35 -17.95
C ASP A 78 18.03 -4.85 -18.26
N ARG A 79 17.37 -5.68 -17.45
CA ARG A 79 17.42 -7.15 -17.61
C ARG A 79 16.34 -7.70 -18.55
N TYR A 80 15.15 -7.10 -18.55
CA TYR A 80 13.97 -7.68 -19.19
C TYR A 80 13.23 -6.73 -20.13
N GLY A 81 13.69 -5.48 -20.25
CA GLY A 81 13.02 -4.44 -21.03
C GLY A 81 11.89 -3.77 -20.27
N ASP A 82 11.10 -2.93 -20.98
CA ASP A 82 10.05 -2.14 -20.37
C ASP A 82 9.02 -2.99 -19.61
N PRO A 83 8.78 -2.71 -18.31
CA PRO A 83 7.86 -3.50 -17.51
C PRO A 83 6.40 -3.24 -17.94
N PRO A 84 5.58 -4.30 -18.02
CA PRO A 84 4.15 -4.13 -18.22
C PRO A 84 3.50 -3.44 -17.03
N PRO A 85 2.31 -2.83 -17.20
CA PRO A 85 1.60 -2.11 -16.13
C PRO A 85 1.46 -2.91 -14.82
N SER A 86 1.20 -4.21 -14.92
CA SER A 86 1.07 -5.08 -13.74
C SER A 86 2.34 -5.19 -12.89
N VAL A 87 3.52 -5.05 -13.49
CA VAL A 87 4.81 -5.04 -12.77
C VAL A 87 5.03 -3.67 -12.14
N SER A 88 4.74 -2.59 -12.85
CA SER A 88 4.80 -1.23 -12.29
C SER A 88 3.83 -1.06 -11.12
N ASP A 89 2.62 -1.60 -11.24
CA ASP A 89 1.64 -1.59 -10.15
C ASP A 89 2.10 -2.42 -8.95
N LEU A 90 2.78 -3.55 -9.17
CA LEU A 90 3.36 -4.36 -8.10
C LEU A 90 4.44 -3.59 -7.31
N VAL A 91 5.33 -2.87 -8.01
CA VAL A 91 6.34 -2.00 -7.39
C VAL A 91 5.65 -0.88 -6.59
N ASN A 92 4.65 -0.23 -7.17
CA ASN A 92 3.87 0.82 -6.50
C ASN A 92 3.12 0.29 -5.26
N VAL A 93 2.53 -0.90 -5.32
CA VAL A 93 1.88 -1.54 -4.15
C VAL A 93 2.90 -1.78 -3.04
N SER A 94 4.12 -2.23 -3.37
CA SER A 94 5.16 -2.42 -2.37
C SER A 94 5.56 -1.09 -1.71
N LEU A 95 5.71 -0.03 -2.49
CA LEU A 95 6.06 1.29 -1.98
C LEU A 95 4.95 1.89 -1.10
N VAL A 96 3.68 1.82 -1.52
CA VAL A 96 2.57 2.38 -0.72
C VAL A 96 2.37 1.64 0.60
N ARG A 97 2.77 0.38 0.73
CA ARG A 97 2.74 -0.36 2.01
C ARG A 97 3.62 0.31 3.07
N VAL A 98 4.82 0.70 2.67
CA VAL A 98 5.77 1.38 3.57
C VAL A 98 5.32 2.82 3.84
N GLN A 99 4.91 3.54 2.81
CA GLN A 99 4.40 4.91 2.96
C GLN A 99 3.16 4.97 3.86
N ALA A 100 2.24 4.02 3.73
CA ALA A 100 1.06 3.93 4.59
C ALA A 100 1.44 3.68 6.06
N ALA A 101 2.37 2.76 6.31
CA ALA A 101 2.87 2.51 7.65
C ALA A 101 3.53 3.75 8.27
N ALA A 102 4.30 4.50 7.49
CA ALA A 102 4.97 5.73 7.94
C ALA A 102 3.98 6.81 8.42
N VAL A 103 2.77 6.87 7.86
CA VAL A 103 1.72 7.81 8.29
C VAL A 103 0.71 7.19 9.28
N GLY A 104 1.04 6.03 9.86
CA GLY A 104 0.23 5.37 10.90
C GLY A 104 -0.97 4.58 10.37
N VAL A 105 -1.02 4.28 9.07
CA VAL A 105 -2.02 3.39 8.47
C VAL A 105 -1.50 1.96 8.53
N TYR A 106 -2.24 1.06 9.16
CA TYR A 106 -1.83 -0.33 9.29
C TYR A 106 -2.56 -1.30 8.36
N GLU A 107 -3.68 -0.87 7.78
CA GLU A 107 -4.46 -1.69 6.84
C GLU A 107 -5.22 -0.79 5.88
N VAL A 108 -5.16 -1.11 4.61
CA VAL A 108 -5.96 -0.51 3.54
C VAL A 108 -6.76 -1.61 2.86
N THR A 109 -8.07 -1.42 2.75
CA THR A 109 -8.95 -2.35 2.03
C THR A 109 -9.84 -1.60 1.05
N GLN A 110 -10.06 -2.19 -0.12
CA GLN A 110 -11.03 -1.68 -1.07
C GLN A 110 -12.36 -2.43 -0.95
N LYS A 111 -13.43 -1.68 -0.65
CA LYS A 111 -14.80 -2.19 -0.60
C LYS A 111 -15.62 -1.53 -1.71
N LYS A 112 -15.84 -2.24 -2.81
CA LYS A 112 -16.47 -1.67 -4.03
C LYS A 112 -15.73 -0.42 -4.49
N ASP A 113 -16.36 0.74 -4.40
CA ASP A 113 -15.84 2.04 -4.84
C ASP A 113 -15.30 2.87 -3.66
N THR A 114 -14.95 2.24 -2.56
CA THR A 114 -14.47 2.94 -1.36
C THR A 114 -13.17 2.33 -0.88
N LEU A 115 -12.16 3.16 -0.65
CA LEU A 115 -10.95 2.80 0.08
C LEU A 115 -11.20 3.04 1.58
N VAL A 116 -10.89 2.05 2.39
CA VAL A 116 -10.95 2.13 3.85
C VAL A 116 -9.53 1.99 4.39
N LEU A 117 -9.06 2.99 5.10
CA LEU A 117 -7.74 3.03 5.74
C LEU A 117 -7.95 2.94 7.25
N ASN A 118 -7.43 1.90 7.86
CA ASN A 118 -7.44 1.72 9.31
C ASN A 118 -6.14 2.29 9.90
N LEU A 119 -6.26 3.16 10.91
CA LEU A 119 -5.16 3.89 11.49
C LEU A 119 -4.93 3.50 12.96
N GLU A 120 -3.70 3.69 13.46
CA GLU A 120 -3.41 3.57 14.89
C GLU A 120 -4.04 4.72 15.68
N THR A 121 -3.94 5.92 15.15
CA THR A 121 -4.51 7.15 15.73
C THR A 121 -5.07 8.04 14.63
N LEU A 122 -6.05 8.86 14.94
CA LEU A 122 -6.64 9.80 13.99
C LEU A 122 -6.91 11.14 14.69
N GLU A 123 -6.18 12.16 14.26
CA GLU A 123 -6.30 13.50 14.80
C GLU A 123 -7.24 14.38 13.97
N LEU A 124 -7.90 15.34 14.63
CA LEU A 124 -8.80 16.28 13.98
C LEU A 124 -8.15 17.10 12.86
N ALA A 125 -6.87 17.46 13.00
CA ALA A 125 -6.13 18.18 11.98
C ALA A 125 -5.99 17.36 10.69
N MET A 126 -5.73 16.05 10.82
CA MET A 126 -5.68 15.12 9.70
C MET A 126 -7.03 15.05 8.99
N ILE A 127 -8.12 14.89 9.73
CA ILE A 127 -9.47 14.82 9.17
C ILE A 127 -9.79 16.10 8.39
N ARG A 128 -9.53 17.28 8.97
CA ARG A 128 -9.80 18.57 8.33
C ARG A 128 -8.99 18.77 7.04
N GLY A 129 -7.69 18.46 7.10
CA GLY A 129 -6.81 18.56 5.93
C GLY A 129 -7.25 17.66 4.78
N LEU A 130 -7.62 16.42 5.08
CA LEU A 130 -8.09 15.47 4.08
C LEU A 130 -9.47 15.83 3.53
N LEU A 131 -10.41 16.32 4.35
CA LEU A 131 -11.71 16.83 3.90
C LEU A 131 -11.54 17.95 2.89
N GLN A 132 -10.59 18.85 3.14
CA GLN A 132 -10.28 19.95 2.21
C GLN A 132 -9.61 19.45 0.93
N ALA A 133 -8.62 18.57 1.04
CA ALA A 133 -7.86 18.04 -0.10
C ALA A 133 -8.72 17.19 -1.06
N PHE A 134 -9.71 16.48 -0.53
CA PHE A 134 -10.57 15.57 -1.31
C PHE A 134 -12.02 16.04 -1.45
N ASN A 135 -12.26 17.38 -1.33
CA ASN A 135 -13.56 17.99 -1.56
C ASN A 135 -14.74 17.31 -0.83
N GLY A 136 -14.52 16.93 0.43
CA GLY A 136 -15.53 16.29 1.27
C GLY A 136 -15.80 14.81 0.97
N ARG A 137 -15.07 14.17 0.07
CA ARG A 137 -15.21 12.71 -0.22
C ARG A 137 -14.69 11.79 0.90
N VAL A 138 -14.10 12.37 1.93
CA VAL A 138 -13.54 11.65 3.07
C VAL A 138 -14.58 11.50 4.17
N THR A 139 -14.72 10.30 4.71
CA THR A 139 -15.47 10.03 5.93
C THR A 139 -14.51 9.48 6.98
N ALA A 140 -14.63 9.93 8.20
CA ALA A 140 -13.78 9.50 9.30
C ALA A 140 -14.62 8.87 10.42
N GLY A 141 -14.17 7.76 10.96
CA GLY A 141 -14.69 7.15 12.16
C GLY A 141 -13.66 7.26 13.28
N ALA A 142 -14.03 7.93 14.38
CA ALA A 142 -13.22 8.01 15.60
C ALA A 142 -13.72 6.99 16.62
N GLY A 143 -12.81 6.24 17.27
CA GLY A 143 -13.15 5.23 18.26
C GLY A 143 -11.94 4.39 18.62
N SER A 144 -12.17 3.18 19.16
CA SER A 144 -11.10 2.23 19.49
C SER A 144 -10.35 1.69 18.25
N LYS A 145 -10.95 1.82 17.07
CA LYS A 145 -10.35 1.49 15.78
C LYS A 145 -10.63 2.63 14.80
N PRO A 146 -9.82 3.69 14.82
CA PRO A 146 -10.04 4.82 13.94
C PRO A 146 -9.83 4.43 12.47
N TYR A 147 -10.64 4.99 11.59
CA TYR A 147 -10.55 4.76 10.16
C TYR A 147 -10.88 6.00 9.35
N LEU A 148 -10.37 6.03 8.15
CA LEU A 148 -10.76 6.93 7.07
C LEU A 148 -11.37 6.12 5.94
N SER A 149 -12.40 6.65 5.29
CA SER A 149 -12.88 6.08 4.04
C SER A 149 -13.01 7.17 2.98
N VAL A 150 -12.60 6.83 1.77
CA VAL A 150 -12.61 7.75 0.62
C VAL A 150 -13.28 7.05 -0.55
N VAL A 151 -14.28 7.71 -1.14
CA VAL A 151 -15.01 7.17 -2.29
C VAL A 151 -14.24 7.45 -3.56
N LEU A 152 -14.01 6.40 -4.37
CA LEU A 152 -13.44 6.52 -5.72
C LEU A 152 -14.41 7.28 -6.65
N GLN A 153 -13.85 8.10 -7.51
CA GLN A 153 -14.60 8.66 -8.64
C GLN A 153 -14.68 7.65 -9.80
N PRO A 154 -15.63 7.82 -10.72
CA PRO A 154 -15.63 7.05 -11.96
C PRO A 154 -14.26 7.17 -12.65
N ASP A 155 -13.73 6.05 -13.12
CA ASP A 155 -12.43 5.93 -13.81
C ASP A 155 -11.18 6.26 -12.96
N GLU A 156 -11.32 6.56 -11.67
CA GLU A 156 -10.20 6.77 -10.75
C GLU A 156 -9.62 5.41 -10.32
N LYS A 157 -8.31 5.25 -10.49
CA LYS A 157 -7.64 4.01 -10.08
C LYS A 157 -7.40 3.96 -8.58
N PRO A 158 -7.70 2.83 -7.92
CA PRO A 158 -7.55 2.71 -6.46
C PRO A 158 -6.13 3.01 -5.96
N LEU A 159 -5.12 2.58 -6.70
CA LEU A 159 -3.72 2.78 -6.33
C LEU A 159 -3.31 4.25 -6.43
N GLU A 160 -3.74 4.95 -7.48
CA GLU A 160 -3.47 6.39 -7.67
C GLU A 160 -4.17 7.23 -6.59
N LEU A 161 -5.43 6.89 -6.23
CA LEU A 161 -6.13 7.53 -5.13
C LEU A 161 -5.40 7.28 -3.80
N LEU A 162 -4.98 6.05 -3.52
CA LEU A 162 -4.24 5.73 -2.30
C LEU A 162 -2.94 6.54 -2.20
N GLN A 163 -2.15 6.59 -3.27
CA GLN A 163 -0.93 7.41 -3.31
C GLN A 163 -1.21 8.89 -3.02
N SER A 164 -2.29 9.43 -3.59
CA SER A 164 -2.71 10.82 -3.36
C SER A 164 -3.11 11.07 -1.91
N ILE A 165 -3.82 10.12 -1.28
CA ILE A 165 -4.20 10.18 0.14
C ILE A 165 -2.96 10.16 1.02
N LEU A 166 -2.03 9.22 0.80
CA LEU A 166 -0.82 9.09 1.60
C LEU A 166 0.08 10.33 1.49
N LYS A 167 0.21 10.89 0.29
CA LYS A 167 0.94 12.15 0.07
C LYS A 167 0.30 13.32 0.81
N ALA A 168 -1.03 13.41 0.82
CA ALA A 168 -1.74 14.46 1.57
C ALA A 168 -1.56 14.27 3.09
N MET A 169 -1.62 13.02 3.58
CA MET A 169 -1.39 12.71 5.00
C MET A 169 0.01 13.08 5.43
N ASP A 170 1.02 12.71 4.65
CA ASP A 170 2.42 13.06 4.92
C ASP A 170 2.63 14.59 4.96
N ALA A 171 2.08 15.31 4.00
CA ALA A 171 2.13 16.78 3.98
C ALA A 171 1.48 17.42 5.21
N ILE A 172 0.36 16.87 5.70
CA ILE A 172 -0.32 17.36 6.90
C ILE A 172 0.53 17.08 8.16
N LEU A 173 1.18 15.93 8.25
CA LEU A 173 2.07 15.57 9.36
C LEU A 173 3.30 16.46 9.39
N ASN A 174 3.94 16.66 8.24
CA ASN A 174 5.16 17.48 8.12
C ASN A 174 4.89 18.98 8.32
N ASN A 175 3.68 19.49 8.02
CA ASN A 175 3.31 20.87 8.32
C ASN A 175 3.00 21.14 9.82
N LYS A 176 3.00 20.08 10.66
CA LYS A 176 2.87 20.23 12.12
C LYS A 176 4.20 20.52 12.83
N GLU A 177 5.34 20.39 12.15
CA GLU A 177 6.65 20.74 12.68
C GLU A 177 7.11 22.08 12.11
N PRO A 178 6.57 23.25 12.58
CA PRO A 178 7.40 24.31 13.06
C PRO A 178 6.75 25.05 14.23
N ASN A 179 7.14 24.72 15.44
CA ASN A 179 7.29 25.67 16.54
C ASN A 179 7.58 24.95 17.87
N GLN A 180 8.83 24.69 18.12
CA GLN A 180 9.38 24.75 19.48
C GLN A 180 10.64 25.61 19.44
#